data_f20aacb77573786add39da75369a2e71
#
_entry.id   f20aacb77573786add39da75369a2e71
#
_cell.length_a   1.000
_cell.length_b   1.000
_cell.length_c   1.000
_cell.angle_alpha   90.00
_cell.angle_beta   90.00
_cell.angle_gamma   90.00
#
_symmetry.space_group_name_H-M   'P 1'
#
loop_
_entity.id
_entity.type
_entity.pdbx_description
1 polymer ?
#
loop_
_entity_poly.entity_id
_entity_poly.type
_entity_poly.pdbx_seq_one_letter_code
_entity_poly.pdbx_strand_id
1 'polypeptide(L)'
;VVERDFHRGAFHIETIQLARVIIVGSGSMLPRRALGRQLRKMRLREGMTQSGAARVAEVSPQSYGRLEDGRPTKVTDLAMNALCNAFSSTDEERLIVLDLAQAIRKSAGFDGAWWLSYGDAVPGNFSDFISLEESAIQIFSWQTCLVPGLLQTREYRRALLWAEFPDMPSNEIEESLDVVLRRQELLDKQDFRFEGLIAESVLETVIGGPTVLADQLSYLLEASHRPNVHVQIVGSSAKDPIGAVTGPFVLFDLPPLPTSRLRQAPVAYVEGRFGRIYIDHEPEVAEYARVRERLRRTAHSEQDSGELMLAASKELKQ
;
A
#
# COMPACT_ATOMS: atom_id res chain seq x y z
N VAL A 1 24.75 17.25 -50.69
CA VAL A 1 24.18 15.90 -50.58
C VAL A 1 25.18 15.07 -49.80
N VAL A 2 24.94 14.89 -48.51
CA VAL A 2 25.66 13.93 -47.68
C VAL A 2 24.57 13.26 -46.81
N GLU A 3 24.17 12.07 -47.24
CA GLU A 3 23.41 11.15 -46.40
C GLU A 3 24.26 10.69 -45.22
N ARG A 4 23.76 10.85 -44.01
CA ARG A 4 24.30 10.21 -42.81
C ARG A 4 23.38 9.07 -42.43
N ASP A 5 23.89 7.88 -42.62
CA ASP A 5 23.30 6.63 -42.08
C ASP A 5 23.20 6.69 -40.56
N PHE A 6 21.98 6.70 -40.06
CA PHE A 6 21.68 6.42 -38.64
C PHE A 6 21.62 4.90 -38.47
N HIS A 7 22.66 4.31 -37.94
CA HIS A 7 22.66 2.96 -37.44
C HIS A 7 21.58 2.81 -36.32
N ARG A 8 20.60 1.99 -36.60
CA ARG A 8 19.61 1.51 -35.63
C ARG A 8 20.31 0.62 -34.61
N GLY A 9 20.66 1.18 -33.47
CA GLY A 9 20.94 0.40 -32.27
C GLY A 9 19.62 -0.22 -31.78
N ALA A 10 19.46 -1.51 -32.02
CA ALA A 10 18.37 -2.27 -31.43
C ALA A 10 18.60 -2.36 -29.91
N PHE A 11 17.91 -1.53 -29.14
CA PHE A 11 17.73 -1.79 -27.72
C PHE A 11 16.87 -3.04 -27.59
N HIS A 12 17.48 -4.13 -27.15
CA HIS A 12 16.76 -5.28 -26.64
C HIS A 12 16.05 -4.81 -25.36
N ILE A 13 14.78 -4.45 -25.51
CA ILE A 13 13.86 -4.36 -24.40
C ILE A 13 13.53 -5.82 -24.07
N GLU A 14 14.30 -6.40 -23.13
CA GLU A 14 13.84 -7.62 -22.47
C GLU A 14 12.45 -7.37 -21.95
N THR A 15 11.55 -8.23 -22.35
CA THR A 15 10.15 -8.23 -22.00
C THR A 15 10.02 -8.23 -20.49
N ILE A 16 9.87 -7.05 -19.89
CA ILE A 16 9.36 -6.93 -18.53
C ILE A 16 7.97 -7.56 -18.62
N GLN A 17 7.83 -8.75 -18.04
CA GLN A 17 6.53 -9.36 -17.82
C GLN A 17 5.69 -8.34 -17.07
N LEU A 18 4.80 -7.68 -17.78
CA LEU A 18 3.82 -6.76 -17.23
C LEU A 18 3.14 -7.45 -16.06
N ALA A 19 3.49 -6.99 -14.84
CA ALA A 19 2.75 -7.36 -13.66
C ALA A 19 1.27 -7.10 -13.97
N ARG A 20 0.46 -8.14 -13.93
CA ARG A 20 -0.97 -8.06 -14.22
C ARG A 20 -1.58 -7.02 -13.28
N VAL A 21 -2.02 -5.90 -13.81
CA VAL A 21 -2.87 -4.95 -13.10
C VAL A 21 -4.14 -5.71 -12.71
N ILE A 22 -4.25 -6.08 -11.45
CA ILE A 22 -5.41 -6.77 -10.90
C ILE A 22 -6.25 -5.71 -10.20
N ILE A 23 -7.36 -5.36 -10.82
CA ILE A 23 -8.45 -4.64 -10.15
C ILE A 23 -9.13 -5.65 -9.25
N VAL A 24 -8.96 -5.53 -7.93
CA VAL A 24 -9.56 -6.44 -6.94
C VAL A 24 -10.29 -5.61 -5.90
N GLY A 25 -11.55 -5.95 -5.65
CA GLY A 25 -12.38 -5.35 -4.62
C GLY A 25 -12.28 -6.07 -3.28
N SER A 26 -12.39 -5.26 -2.23
CA SER A 26 -12.71 -5.53 -0.81
C SER A 26 -11.70 -6.27 0.09
N GLY A 27 -11.56 -5.73 1.27
CA GLY A 27 -10.83 -6.03 2.53
C GLY A 27 -10.23 -7.40 2.87
N SER A 28 -10.31 -8.38 1.99
CA SER A 28 -9.74 -9.71 2.16
C SER A 28 -8.59 -10.03 1.21
N MET A 29 -8.05 -9.03 0.51
CA MET A 29 -7.07 -9.24 -0.56
C MET A 29 -5.79 -9.93 -0.06
N LEU A 30 -5.19 -9.44 1.00
CA LEU A 30 -3.91 -9.97 1.50
C LEU A 30 -4.01 -11.39 2.04
N PRO A 31 -4.99 -11.72 2.93
CA PRO A 31 -5.18 -13.09 3.36
C PRO A 31 -5.48 -14.04 2.20
N ARG A 32 -6.21 -13.58 1.16
CA ARG A 32 -6.48 -14.39 -0.05
C ARG A 32 -5.21 -14.68 -0.85
N ARG A 33 -4.36 -13.66 -1.06
CA ARG A 33 -3.09 -13.82 -1.76
C ARG A 33 -2.12 -14.72 -0.98
N ALA A 34 -2.03 -14.55 0.34
CA ALA A 34 -1.22 -15.38 1.21
C ALA A 34 -1.69 -16.85 1.18
N LEU A 35 -3.02 -17.07 1.28
CA LEU A 35 -3.62 -18.41 1.17
C LEU A 35 -3.32 -19.03 -0.20
N GLY A 36 -3.50 -18.29 -1.28
CA GLY A 36 -3.26 -18.77 -2.64
C GLY A 36 -1.80 -19.18 -2.85
N ARG A 37 -0.84 -18.37 -2.36
CA ARG A 37 0.59 -18.72 -2.40
C ARG A 37 0.91 -20.00 -1.61
N GLN A 38 0.35 -20.10 -0.41
CA GLN A 38 0.59 -21.28 0.45
C GLN A 38 0.03 -22.55 -0.20
N LEU A 39 -1.19 -22.52 -0.70
CA LEU A 39 -1.80 -23.64 -1.40
C LEU A 39 -1.01 -24.02 -2.67
N ARG A 40 -0.61 -23.04 -3.46
CA ARG A 40 0.21 -23.26 -4.67
C ARG A 40 1.55 -23.90 -4.33
N LYS A 41 2.24 -23.43 -3.29
CA LYS A 41 3.51 -23.99 -2.82
C LYS A 41 3.34 -25.47 -2.46
N MET A 42 2.35 -25.79 -1.64
CA MET A 42 2.09 -27.18 -1.20
C MET A 42 1.68 -28.09 -2.37
N ARG A 43 0.79 -27.62 -3.26
CA ARG A 43 0.37 -28.35 -4.45
C ARG A 43 1.54 -28.68 -5.38
N LEU A 44 2.42 -27.70 -5.63
CA LEU A 44 3.60 -27.91 -6.49
C LEU A 44 4.60 -28.89 -5.87
N ARG A 45 4.77 -28.86 -4.54
CA ARG A 45 5.60 -29.83 -3.80
C ARG A 45 5.11 -31.26 -4.01
N GLU A 46 3.78 -31.47 -4.03
CA GLU A 46 3.18 -32.79 -4.27
C GLU A 46 3.04 -33.14 -5.77
N GLY A 47 3.54 -32.32 -6.68
CA GLY A 47 3.41 -32.54 -8.12
C GLY A 47 1.96 -32.54 -8.64
N MET A 48 1.00 -32.04 -7.86
CA MET A 48 -0.41 -32.09 -8.21
C MET A 48 -0.77 -30.96 -9.20
N THR A 49 -1.65 -31.27 -10.18
CA THR A 49 -2.19 -30.26 -11.10
C THR A 49 -3.28 -29.43 -10.42
N GLN A 50 -3.56 -28.22 -10.95
CA GLN A 50 -4.69 -27.41 -10.47
C GLN A 50 -6.03 -28.16 -10.60
N SER A 51 -6.22 -28.94 -11.68
CA SER A 51 -7.43 -29.74 -11.86
C SER A 51 -7.52 -30.88 -10.84
N GLY A 52 -6.39 -31.45 -10.41
CA GLY A 52 -6.35 -32.43 -9.34
C GLY A 52 -6.77 -31.85 -8.02
N ALA A 53 -6.20 -30.71 -7.65
CA ALA A 53 -6.55 -29.98 -6.43
C ALA A 53 -7.99 -29.47 -6.43
N ALA A 54 -8.51 -29.03 -7.59
CA ALA A 54 -9.90 -28.62 -7.73
C ALA A 54 -10.88 -29.76 -7.39
N ARG A 55 -10.57 -30.99 -7.84
CA ARG A 55 -11.38 -32.17 -7.50
C ARG A 55 -11.37 -32.46 -6.01
N VAL A 56 -10.21 -32.34 -5.34
CA VAL A 56 -10.07 -32.51 -3.89
C VAL A 56 -10.92 -31.49 -3.12
N ALA A 57 -10.90 -30.24 -3.58
CA ALA A 57 -11.65 -29.15 -2.98
C ALA A 57 -13.13 -29.10 -3.38
N GLU A 58 -13.59 -30.00 -4.27
CA GLU A 58 -14.95 -30.07 -4.81
C GLU A 58 -15.38 -28.75 -5.50
N VAL A 59 -14.46 -28.12 -6.22
CA VAL A 59 -14.69 -26.89 -6.97
C VAL A 59 -14.28 -27.03 -8.44
N SER A 60 -14.70 -26.09 -9.29
CA SER A 60 -14.24 -26.09 -10.67
C SER A 60 -12.74 -25.75 -10.77
N PRO A 61 -12.02 -26.23 -11.80
CA PRO A 61 -10.62 -25.86 -12.02
C PRO A 61 -10.40 -24.35 -12.09
N GLN A 62 -11.34 -23.62 -12.67
CA GLN A 62 -11.31 -22.16 -12.73
C GLN A 62 -11.44 -21.53 -11.33
N SER A 63 -12.31 -22.05 -10.47
CA SER A 63 -12.47 -21.58 -9.09
C SER A 63 -11.22 -21.85 -8.28
N TYR A 64 -10.58 -23.01 -8.46
CA TYR A 64 -9.33 -23.33 -7.78
C TYR A 64 -8.18 -22.42 -8.28
N GLY A 65 -8.07 -22.19 -9.58
CA GLY A 65 -7.10 -21.25 -10.14
C GLY A 65 -7.26 -19.84 -9.55
N ARG A 66 -8.51 -19.38 -9.45
CA ARG A 66 -8.82 -18.08 -8.77
C ARG A 66 -8.41 -18.08 -7.30
N LEU A 67 -8.56 -19.21 -6.59
CA LEU A 67 -8.12 -19.34 -5.21
C LEU A 67 -6.59 -19.20 -5.09
N GLU A 68 -5.82 -19.87 -5.95
CA GLU A 68 -4.36 -19.73 -5.97
C GLU A 68 -3.89 -18.33 -6.39
N ASP A 69 -4.66 -17.66 -7.25
CA ASP A 69 -4.38 -16.27 -7.67
C ASP A 69 -4.80 -15.23 -6.62
N GLY A 70 -5.35 -15.65 -5.47
CA GLY A 70 -5.83 -14.75 -4.41
C GLY A 70 -7.09 -13.98 -4.78
N ARG A 71 -7.84 -14.42 -5.80
CA ARG A 71 -9.08 -13.76 -6.24
C ARG A 71 -10.27 -14.17 -5.37
N PRO A 72 -11.33 -13.33 -5.30
CA PRO A 72 -12.53 -13.65 -4.55
C PRO A 72 -13.10 -15.02 -4.93
N THR A 73 -13.17 -15.92 -3.95
CA THR A 73 -13.65 -17.30 -4.07
C THR A 73 -14.21 -17.73 -2.73
N LYS A 74 -15.15 -18.67 -2.74
CA LYS A 74 -15.67 -19.24 -1.49
C LYS A 74 -14.58 -20.11 -0.84
N VAL A 75 -14.26 -19.81 0.41
CA VAL A 75 -13.26 -20.54 1.22
C VAL A 75 -13.98 -21.18 2.39
N THR A 76 -13.94 -22.52 2.49
CA THR A 76 -14.55 -23.29 3.56
C THR A 76 -13.50 -24.11 4.28
N ASP A 77 -13.69 -24.35 5.60
CA ASP A 77 -12.75 -25.18 6.37
C ASP A 77 -12.70 -26.62 5.85
N LEU A 78 -13.82 -27.14 5.32
CA LEU A 78 -13.88 -28.47 4.74
C LEU A 78 -12.93 -28.58 3.53
N ALA A 79 -13.04 -27.67 2.57
CA ALA A 79 -12.17 -27.66 1.40
C ALA A 79 -10.69 -27.43 1.79
N MET A 80 -10.41 -26.54 2.73
CA MET A 80 -9.04 -26.28 3.21
C MET A 80 -8.43 -27.53 3.86
N ASN A 81 -9.17 -28.22 4.72
CA ASN A 81 -8.71 -29.47 5.34
C ASN A 81 -8.49 -30.58 4.31
N ALA A 82 -9.41 -30.72 3.33
CA ALA A 82 -9.26 -31.70 2.26
C ALA A 82 -7.98 -31.44 1.44
N LEU A 83 -7.70 -30.18 1.07
CA LEU A 83 -6.48 -29.79 0.38
C LEU A 83 -5.22 -30.04 1.23
N CYS A 84 -5.25 -29.69 2.51
CA CYS A 84 -4.15 -29.96 3.43
C CYS A 84 -3.81 -31.47 3.52
N ASN A 85 -4.85 -32.32 3.59
CA ASN A 85 -4.65 -33.78 3.57
C ASN A 85 -4.02 -34.25 2.25
N ALA A 86 -4.55 -33.78 1.12
CA ALA A 86 -4.05 -34.16 -0.20
C ALA A 86 -2.65 -33.64 -0.50
N PHE A 87 -2.22 -32.58 0.15
CA PHE A 87 -0.89 -31.98 0.02
C PHE A 87 0.09 -32.44 1.10
N SER A 88 -0.22 -33.47 1.86
CA SER A 88 0.62 -34.00 2.94
C SER A 88 1.16 -32.89 3.86
N SER A 89 0.28 -31.93 4.19
CA SER A 89 0.66 -30.73 4.94
C SER A 89 1.09 -31.06 6.36
N THR A 90 2.12 -30.38 6.85
CA THR A 90 2.46 -30.40 8.27
C THR A 90 1.36 -29.75 9.11
N ASP A 91 1.35 -30.00 10.41
CA ASP A 91 0.40 -29.38 11.33
C ASP A 91 0.53 -27.84 11.31
N GLU A 92 1.74 -27.33 11.19
CA GLU A 92 2.02 -25.88 11.07
C GLU A 92 1.44 -25.31 9.77
N GLU A 93 1.69 -25.96 8.63
CA GLU A 93 1.14 -25.53 7.34
C GLU A 93 -0.39 -25.54 7.34
N ARG A 94 -0.99 -26.57 7.96
CA ARG A 94 -2.45 -26.66 8.14
C ARG A 94 -2.97 -25.51 8.97
N LEU A 95 -2.32 -25.20 10.10
CA LEU A 95 -2.70 -24.10 10.97
C LEU A 95 -2.66 -22.76 10.22
N ILE A 96 -1.63 -22.51 9.42
CA ILE A 96 -1.51 -21.32 8.57
C ILE A 96 -2.67 -21.22 7.58
N VAL A 97 -2.98 -22.31 6.87
CA VAL A 97 -4.07 -22.36 5.87
C VAL A 97 -5.42 -22.06 6.51
N LEU A 98 -5.71 -22.65 7.66
CA LEU A 98 -6.99 -22.44 8.37
C LEU A 98 -7.09 -21.05 8.97
N ASP A 99 -5.99 -20.50 9.47
CA ASP A 99 -5.93 -19.15 10.01
C ASP A 99 -6.18 -18.10 8.92
N LEU A 100 -5.54 -18.25 7.76
CA LEU A 100 -5.78 -17.41 6.59
C LEU A 100 -7.23 -17.54 6.08
N ALA A 101 -7.76 -18.76 6.02
CA ALA A 101 -9.14 -19.00 5.64
C ALA A 101 -10.13 -18.31 6.61
N GLN A 102 -9.85 -18.34 7.90
CA GLN A 102 -10.64 -17.64 8.91
C GLN A 102 -10.54 -16.11 8.75
N ALA A 103 -9.34 -15.58 8.51
CA ALA A 103 -9.14 -14.14 8.25
C ALA A 103 -9.94 -13.67 7.03
N ILE A 104 -9.96 -14.46 5.94
CA ILE A 104 -10.77 -14.18 4.75
C ILE A 104 -12.26 -14.13 5.07
N ARG A 105 -12.77 -15.06 5.88
CA ARG A 105 -14.19 -15.08 6.24
C ARG A 105 -14.56 -13.95 7.18
N LYS A 106 -13.70 -13.63 8.14
CA LYS A 106 -13.92 -12.47 9.03
C LYS A 106 -13.96 -11.17 8.25
N SER A 107 -13.04 -10.97 7.31
CA SER A 107 -13.02 -9.75 6.48
C SER A 107 -14.20 -9.67 5.49
N ALA A 108 -14.76 -10.80 5.07
CA ALA A 108 -15.95 -10.83 4.20
C ALA A 108 -17.28 -10.52 4.95
N GLY A 109 -17.29 -10.69 6.28
CA GLY A 109 -18.43 -10.38 7.16
C GLY A 109 -18.21 -9.13 8.02
N PHE A 110 -17.25 -8.28 7.68
CA PHE A 110 -16.85 -7.19 8.54
C PHE A 110 -17.81 -6.00 8.39
N ASP A 111 -18.79 -5.92 9.33
CA ASP A 111 -19.57 -4.70 9.59
C ASP A 111 -18.71 -3.48 9.97
N GLY A 112 -17.39 -3.67 10.05
CA GLY A 112 -16.40 -2.66 10.42
C GLY A 112 -15.69 -1.95 9.28
N ALA A 113 -16.03 -2.25 8.03
CA ALA A 113 -15.52 -1.48 6.89
C ALA A 113 -16.31 -0.17 6.77
N TRP A 114 -16.06 0.73 7.71
CA TRP A 114 -16.76 2.01 7.84
C TRP A 114 -16.77 2.83 6.54
N TRP A 115 -15.76 2.67 5.70
CA TRP A 115 -15.66 3.36 4.41
C TRP A 115 -16.69 2.86 3.38
N LEU A 116 -17.26 1.68 3.53
CA LEU A 116 -18.32 1.18 2.65
C LEU A 116 -19.62 1.99 2.78
N SER A 117 -19.85 2.65 3.92
CA SER A 117 -20.98 3.54 4.10
C SER A 117 -20.92 4.82 3.29
N TYR A 118 -19.74 5.17 2.77
CA TYR A 118 -19.53 6.34 1.92
C TYR A 118 -19.76 6.07 0.42
N GLY A 119 -20.12 4.83 0.05
CA GLY A 119 -20.53 4.50 -1.32
C GLY A 119 -19.53 4.94 -2.39
N ASP A 120 -19.99 5.73 -3.36
CA ASP A 120 -19.19 6.21 -4.49
C ASP A 120 -18.11 7.23 -4.11
N ALA A 121 -18.19 7.86 -2.92
CA ALA A 121 -17.14 8.74 -2.41
C ALA A 121 -15.83 7.99 -2.11
N VAL A 122 -15.89 6.65 -1.97
CA VAL A 122 -14.72 5.77 -1.90
C VAL A 122 -14.68 4.89 -3.14
N PRO A 123 -13.92 5.24 -4.18
CA PRO A 123 -13.76 4.38 -5.34
C PRO A 123 -13.38 2.95 -4.92
N GLY A 124 -14.00 1.94 -5.52
CA GLY A 124 -13.83 0.54 -5.11
C GLY A 124 -12.37 0.05 -5.09
N ASN A 125 -11.51 0.66 -5.93
CA ASN A 125 -10.08 0.42 -5.95
C ASN A 125 -9.31 1.10 -4.79
N PHE A 126 -9.90 2.06 -4.07
CA PHE A 126 -9.33 2.69 -2.89
C PHE A 126 -9.74 1.98 -1.59
N SER A 127 -10.82 1.23 -1.61
CA SER A 127 -11.27 0.39 -0.50
C SER A 127 -10.19 -0.63 -0.05
N ASP A 128 -9.46 -1.22 -1.01
CA ASP A 128 -8.37 -2.14 -0.70
C ASP A 128 -7.21 -1.44 0.01
N PHE A 129 -6.90 -0.19 -0.39
CA PHE A 129 -5.88 0.62 0.27
C PHE A 129 -6.27 0.93 1.72
N ILE A 130 -7.50 1.39 1.97
CA ILE A 130 -7.98 1.69 3.33
C ILE A 130 -7.96 0.42 4.19
N SER A 131 -8.40 -0.72 3.64
CA SER A 131 -8.37 -1.99 4.35
C SER A 131 -6.95 -2.42 4.74
N LEU A 132 -5.99 -2.20 3.86
CA LEU A 132 -4.58 -2.49 4.12
C LEU A 132 -4.02 -1.55 5.20
N GLU A 133 -4.33 -0.27 5.09
CA GLU A 133 -3.95 0.78 6.04
C GLU A 133 -4.48 0.49 7.44
N GLU A 134 -5.78 0.15 7.57
CA GLU A 134 -6.42 -0.24 8.84
C GLU A 134 -5.83 -1.51 9.46
N SER A 135 -5.30 -2.40 8.64
CA SER A 135 -4.71 -3.66 9.09
C SER A 135 -3.23 -3.54 9.46
N ALA A 136 -2.59 -2.45 9.09
CA ALA A 136 -1.16 -2.26 9.32
C ALA A 136 -0.86 -1.90 10.78
N ILE A 137 0.28 -2.40 11.27
CA ILE A 137 0.87 -1.97 12.55
C ILE A 137 1.91 -0.88 12.37
N GLN A 138 2.46 -0.78 11.16
CA GLN A 138 3.36 0.29 10.77
C GLN A 138 3.17 0.64 9.31
N ILE A 139 3.22 1.93 9.00
CA ILE A 139 3.24 2.45 7.64
C ILE A 139 4.51 3.28 7.46
N PHE A 140 5.28 2.93 6.43
CA PHE A 140 6.34 3.78 5.91
C PHE A 140 5.87 4.42 4.61
N SER A 141 6.04 5.72 4.45
CA SER A 141 5.66 6.47 3.24
C SER A 141 6.83 7.29 2.74
N TRP A 142 7.27 7.06 1.50
CA TRP A 142 8.18 7.92 0.77
C TRP A 142 7.39 8.76 -0.24
N GLN A 143 7.48 10.07 -0.14
CA GLN A 143 6.73 11.00 -0.98
C GLN A 143 7.64 12.05 -1.62
N THR A 144 7.48 12.25 -2.92
CA THR A 144 8.34 13.14 -3.72
C THR A 144 7.63 14.41 -4.22
N CYS A 145 6.30 14.42 -4.21
CA CYS A 145 5.51 15.51 -4.79
C CYS A 145 4.43 16.05 -3.86
N LEU A 146 3.91 15.21 -2.96
CA LEU A 146 2.78 15.52 -2.10
C LEU A 146 3.09 15.16 -0.64
N VAL A 147 2.36 15.76 0.28
CA VAL A 147 2.36 15.33 1.68
C VAL A 147 1.71 13.93 1.79
N PRO A 148 2.23 13.01 2.63
CA PRO A 148 1.61 11.71 2.87
C PRO A 148 0.13 11.83 3.23
N GLY A 149 -0.73 10.97 2.67
CA GLY A 149 -2.19 11.08 2.79
C GLY A 149 -2.73 11.12 4.23
N LEU A 150 -2.11 10.36 5.16
CA LEU A 150 -2.48 10.39 6.59
C LEU A 150 -2.09 11.69 7.31
N LEU A 151 -1.24 12.50 6.71
CA LEU A 151 -0.77 13.77 7.27
C LEU A 151 -1.28 15.00 6.50
N GLN A 152 -2.27 14.84 5.61
CA GLN A 152 -2.85 15.96 4.88
C GLN A 152 -3.92 16.67 5.72
N THR A 153 -3.86 17.99 5.77
CA THR A 153 -4.95 18.80 6.33
C THR A 153 -6.18 18.77 5.41
N ARG A 154 -7.35 19.08 5.95
CA ARG A 154 -8.61 19.14 5.17
C ARG A 154 -8.49 20.04 3.95
N GLU A 155 -7.93 21.25 4.14
CA GLU A 155 -7.80 22.24 3.07
C GLU A 155 -6.79 21.82 1.99
N TYR A 156 -5.65 21.25 2.39
CA TYR A 156 -4.66 20.72 1.45
C TYR A 156 -5.28 19.58 0.61
N ARG A 157 -6.00 18.66 1.24
CA ARG A 157 -6.66 17.55 0.53
C ARG A 157 -7.80 18.06 -0.36
N ARG A 158 -8.56 19.06 0.07
CA ARG A 158 -9.61 19.70 -0.74
C ARG A 158 -9.02 20.28 -2.03
N ALA A 159 -7.89 20.98 -1.93
CA ALA A 159 -7.21 21.54 -3.08
C ALA A 159 -6.75 20.47 -4.07
N LEU A 160 -6.25 19.33 -3.57
CA LEU A 160 -5.89 18.19 -4.40
C LEU A 160 -7.10 17.57 -5.11
N LEU A 161 -8.21 17.38 -4.40
CA LEU A 161 -9.44 16.83 -4.99
C LEU A 161 -9.98 17.73 -6.10
N TRP A 162 -10.00 19.05 -5.90
CA TRP A 162 -10.37 19.99 -6.95
C TRP A 162 -9.43 19.98 -8.15
N ALA A 163 -8.13 19.79 -7.93
CA ALA A 163 -7.15 19.68 -9.01
C ALA A 163 -7.30 18.36 -9.80
N GLU A 164 -7.66 17.29 -9.12
CA GLU A 164 -7.83 15.96 -9.74
C GLU A 164 -9.20 15.82 -10.43
N PHE A 165 -10.25 16.35 -9.81
CA PHE A 165 -11.65 16.23 -10.23
C PHE A 165 -12.33 17.60 -10.25
N PRO A 166 -12.00 18.49 -11.21
CA PRO A 166 -12.53 19.87 -11.24
C PRO A 166 -14.05 19.97 -11.38
N ASP A 167 -14.67 18.94 -11.95
CA ASP A 167 -16.13 18.88 -12.20
C ASP A 167 -16.90 18.13 -11.09
N MET A 168 -16.20 17.64 -10.04
CA MET A 168 -16.85 16.91 -8.94
C MET A 168 -17.75 17.85 -8.13
N PRO A 169 -19.01 17.47 -7.81
CA PRO A 169 -19.88 18.25 -6.96
C PRO A 169 -19.28 18.50 -5.57
N SER A 170 -19.54 19.70 -5.01
CA SER A 170 -18.97 20.08 -3.71
C SER A 170 -19.34 19.13 -2.57
N ASN A 171 -20.55 18.56 -2.58
CA ASN A 171 -20.97 17.58 -1.57
C ASN A 171 -20.16 16.28 -1.65
N GLU A 172 -19.81 15.81 -2.85
CA GLU A 172 -18.98 14.62 -3.05
C GLU A 172 -17.51 14.87 -2.60
N ILE A 173 -17.01 16.10 -2.83
CA ILE A 173 -15.72 16.54 -2.28
C ILE A 173 -15.75 16.47 -0.75
N GLU A 174 -16.77 17.00 -0.09
CA GLU A 174 -16.87 17.00 1.38
C GLU A 174 -16.98 15.57 1.94
N GLU A 175 -17.77 14.68 1.32
CA GLU A 175 -17.83 13.27 1.68
C GLU A 175 -16.46 12.57 1.55
N SER A 176 -15.72 12.85 0.47
CA SER A 176 -14.37 12.33 0.27
C SER A 176 -13.38 12.83 1.32
N LEU A 177 -13.53 14.09 1.78
CA LEU A 177 -12.73 14.67 2.86
C LEU A 177 -13.00 13.99 4.20
N ASP A 178 -14.25 13.67 4.50
CA ASP A 178 -14.61 12.98 5.73
C ASP A 178 -13.97 11.57 5.81
N VAL A 179 -13.87 10.88 4.67
CA VAL A 179 -13.11 9.61 4.56
C VAL A 179 -11.63 9.82 4.91
N VAL A 180 -11.01 10.87 4.37
CA VAL A 180 -9.59 11.16 4.64
C VAL A 180 -9.36 11.45 6.12
N LEU A 181 -10.18 12.29 6.73
CA LEU A 181 -10.06 12.64 8.15
C LEU A 181 -10.25 11.42 9.06
N ARG A 182 -11.23 10.56 8.74
CA ARG A 182 -11.45 9.34 9.51
C ARG A 182 -10.29 8.36 9.44
N ARG A 183 -9.58 8.28 8.31
CA ARG A 183 -8.35 7.48 8.20
C ARG A 183 -7.26 7.96 9.16
N GLN A 184 -7.20 9.25 9.44
CA GLN A 184 -6.21 9.85 10.35
C GLN A 184 -6.36 9.39 11.81
N GLU A 185 -7.53 8.84 12.20
CA GLU A 185 -7.74 8.22 13.51
C GLU A 185 -6.75 7.07 13.78
N LEU A 186 -6.14 6.50 12.73
CA LEU A 186 -5.04 5.53 12.88
C LEU A 186 -3.85 6.10 13.65
N LEU A 187 -3.57 7.39 13.49
CA LEU A 187 -2.45 8.05 14.16
C LEU A 187 -2.65 8.16 15.68
N ASP A 188 -3.87 7.97 16.17
CA ASP A 188 -4.21 8.00 17.60
C ASP A 188 -4.08 6.61 18.27
N LYS A 189 -3.89 5.55 17.49
CA LYS A 189 -3.71 4.17 18.01
C LYS A 189 -2.30 4.02 18.59
N GLN A 190 -2.18 3.58 19.85
CA GLN A 190 -0.89 3.44 20.53
C GLN A 190 0.03 2.38 19.90
N ASP A 191 -0.56 1.33 19.33
CA ASP A 191 0.18 0.22 18.71
C ASP A 191 0.49 0.45 17.22
N PHE A 192 0.11 1.60 16.67
CA PHE A 192 0.36 2.00 15.28
C PHE A 192 1.56 2.93 15.19
N ARG A 193 2.38 2.75 14.17
CA ARG A 193 3.53 3.62 13.86
C ARG A 193 3.44 4.15 12.44
N PHE A 194 3.70 5.42 12.31
CA PHE A 194 3.82 6.09 11.01
C PHE A 194 5.22 6.68 10.83
N GLU A 195 5.83 6.43 9.70
CA GLU A 195 7.10 7.01 9.29
C GLU A 195 6.96 7.62 7.88
N GLY A 196 7.08 8.92 7.78
CA GLY A 196 7.04 9.67 6.54
C GLY A 196 8.40 10.25 6.20
N LEU A 197 9.00 9.80 5.09
CA LEU A 197 10.11 10.50 4.46
C LEU A 197 9.56 11.32 3.31
N ILE A 198 9.89 12.61 3.29
CA ILE A 198 9.34 13.59 2.35
C ILE A 198 10.50 14.27 1.63
N ALA A 199 10.46 14.33 0.31
CA ALA A 199 11.44 15.10 -0.44
C ALA A 199 11.31 16.60 -0.14
N GLU A 200 12.42 17.30 -0.04
CA GLU A 200 12.47 18.74 0.26
C GLU A 200 11.60 19.56 -0.70
N SER A 201 11.51 19.16 -1.97
CA SER A 201 10.66 19.80 -2.98
C SER A 201 9.17 19.88 -2.62
N VAL A 202 8.69 18.99 -1.73
CA VAL A 202 7.29 19.03 -1.25
C VAL A 202 7.03 20.27 -0.39
N LEU A 203 8.05 20.79 0.32
CA LEU A 203 7.95 21.99 1.13
C LEU A 203 7.71 23.26 0.28
N GLU A 204 8.07 23.22 -0.99
CA GLU A 204 7.96 24.31 -1.95
C GLU A 204 6.78 24.14 -2.92
N THR A 205 6.18 22.93 -2.96
CA THR A 205 5.09 22.62 -3.89
C THR A 205 3.78 23.22 -3.39
N VAL A 206 3.43 24.38 -3.91
CA VAL A 206 2.25 25.14 -3.48
C VAL A 206 0.96 24.46 -3.95
N ILE A 207 0.26 23.82 -3.03
CA ILE A 207 -1.06 23.21 -3.23
C ILE A 207 -2.10 24.04 -2.45
N GLY A 208 -3.16 24.46 -3.10
CA GLY A 208 -4.24 25.24 -2.50
C GLY A 208 -3.88 26.70 -2.17
N GLY A 209 -2.69 27.13 -2.57
CA GLY A 209 -2.17 28.47 -2.28
C GLY A 209 -1.19 28.50 -1.10
N PRO A 210 -0.44 29.62 -0.94
CA PRO A 210 0.62 29.74 0.07
C PRO A 210 0.12 29.50 1.50
N THR A 211 -1.04 30.03 1.86
CA THR A 211 -1.64 29.88 3.20
C THR A 211 -1.95 28.42 3.50
N VAL A 212 -2.54 27.69 2.55
CA VAL A 212 -2.89 26.27 2.72
C VAL A 212 -1.62 25.44 2.92
N LEU A 213 -0.57 25.68 2.13
CA LEU A 213 0.70 24.98 2.29
C LEU A 213 1.36 25.33 3.63
N ALA A 214 1.37 26.62 4.04
CA ALA A 214 1.94 27.04 5.30
C ALA A 214 1.26 26.35 6.51
N ASP A 215 -0.07 26.24 6.48
CA ASP A 215 -0.85 25.55 7.52
C ASP A 215 -0.60 24.02 7.48
N GLN A 216 -0.47 23.45 6.28
CA GLN A 216 -0.09 22.05 6.11
C GLN A 216 1.29 21.75 6.72
N LEU A 217 2.30 22.59 6.50
CA LEU A 217 3.63 22.43 7.07
C LEU A 217 3.62 22.60 8.60
N SER A 218 2.82 23.53 9.11
CA SER A 218 2.61 23.70 10.55
C SER A 218 1.98 22.45 11.18
N TYR A 219 1.00 21.84 10.49
CA TYR A 219 0.39 20.58 10.93
C TYR A 219 1.38 19.39 10.90
N LEU A 220 2.23 19.30 9.87
CA LEU A 220 3.28 18.27 9.82
C LEU A 220 4.20 18.36 11.04
N LEU A 221 4.61 19.57 11.40
CA LEU A 221 5.45 19.81 12.58
C LEU A 221 4.70 19.41 13.86
N GLU A 222 3.44 19.75 14.01
CA GLU A 222 2.61 19.34 15.15
C GLU A 222 2.47 17.79 15.21
N ALA A 223 2.17 17.18 14.10
CA ALA A 223 2.01 15.73 14.01
C ALA A 223 3.32 14.97 14.38
N SER A 224 4.48 15.52 14.01
CA SER A 224 5.78 14.92 14.34
C SER A 224 6.12 14.92 15.85
N HIS A 225 5.38 15.67 16.68
CA HIS A 225 5.53 15.60 18.13
C HIS A 225 4.84 14.38 18.77
N ARG A 226 4.03 13.63 18.00
CA ARG A 226 3.41 12.39 18.49
C ARG A 226 4.48 11.28 18.58
N PRO A 227 4.50 10.46 19.64
CA PRO A 227 5.56 9.46 19.85
C PRO A 227 5.58 8.33 18.80
N ASN A 228 4.51 8.18 18.04
CA ASN A 228 4.34 7.15 17.03
C ASN A 228 4.36 7.69 15.59
N VAL A 229 4.61 9.00 15.40
CA VAL A 229 4.65 9.66 14.08
C VAL A 229 6.04 10.27 13.87
N HIS A 230 6.77 9.76 12.91
CA HIS A 230 8.10 10.22 12.54
C HIS A 230 8.06 10.86 11.17
N VAL A 231 8.45 12.12 11.05
CA VAL A 231 8.50 12.85 9.78
C VAL A 231 9.91 13.40 9.58
N GLN A 232 10.53 13.02 8.47
CA GLN A 232 11.88 13.51 8.13
C GLN A 232 11.90 13.98 6.67
N ILE A 233 12.73 14.99 6.41
CA ILE A 233 12.94 15.56 5.09
C ILE A 233 14.18 14.94 4.46
N VAL A 234 14.08 14.56 3.18
CA VAL A 234 15.23 14.16 2.37
C VAL A 234 15.59 15.33 1.47
N GLY A 235 16.77 15.89 1.71
CA GLY A 235 17.25 17.08 1.02
C GLY A 235 17.49 16.82 -0.46
N SER A 236 17.31 17.86 -1.28
CA SER A 236 17.60 17.85 -2.73
C SER A 236 19.07 17.59 -3.08
N SER A 237 19.97 17.87 -2.13
CA SER A 237 21.42 17.62 -2.23
C SER A 237 21.84 16.24 -1.70
N ALA A 238 20.91 15.35 -1.39
CA ALA A 238 21.20 14.01 -0.92
C ALA A 238 22.11 13.25 -1.91
N LYS A 239 23.20 12.66 -1.40
CA LYS A 239 24.21 11.99 -2.25
C LYS A 239 23.69 10.71 -2.92
N ASP A 240 22.65 10.09 -2.33
CA ASP A 240 22.04 8.88 -2.86
C ASP A 240 20.76 9.22 -3.62
N PRO A 241 20.73 9.08 -4.95
CA PRO A 241 19.55 9.42 -5.77
C PRO A 241 18.45 8.35 -5.72
N ILE A 242 18.54 7.36 -4.84
CA ILE A 242 17.63 6.20 -4.85
C ILE A 242 16.16 6.63 -4.76
N GLY A 243 15.85 7.65 -3.98
CA GLY A 243 14.49 8.16 -3.85
C GLY A 243 13.89 8.68 -5.15
N ALA A 244 14.71 9.39 -5.95
CA ALA A 244 14.29 9.89 -7.26
C ALA A 244 14.10 8.75 -8.28
N VAL A 245 14.99 7.74 -8.24
CA VAL A 245 14.91 6.57 -9.15
C VAL A 245 13.72 5.69 -8.85
N THR A 246 13.42 5.47 -7.56
CA THR A 246 12.32 4.57 -7.15
C THR A 246 10.95 5.24 -7.30
N GLY A 247 10.89 6.58 -7.16
CA GLY A 247 9.62 7.30 -7.06
C GLY A 247 8.90 7.07 -5.71
N PRO A 248 7.69 7.65 -5.54
CA PRO A 248 6.94 7.53 -4.30
C PRO A 248 6.40 6.10 -4.10
N PHE A 249 6.40 5.64 -2.85
CA PHE A 249 5.82 4.35 -2.46
C PHE A 249 5.43 4.33 -0.99
N VAL A 250 4.60 3.35 -0.63
CA VAL A 250 4.20 3.08 0.75
C VAL A 250 4.51 1.62 1.08
N LEU A 251 5.06 1.35 2.26
CA LEU A 251 5.20 0.01 2.81
C LEU A 251 4.26 -0.16 4.00
N PHE A 252 3.51 -1.25 3.99
CA PHE A 252 2.62 -1.64 5.07
C PHE A 252 3.21 -2.86 5.77
N ASP A 253 3.58 -2.70 7.03
CA ASP A 253 3.97 -3.80 7.90
C ASP A 253 2.72 -4.34 8.61
N LEU A 254 2.46 -5.63 8.46
CA LEU A 254 1.25 -6.28 8.95
C LEU A 254 1.52 -7.05 10.25
N PRO A 255 0.52 -7.17 11.15
CA PRO A 255 0.66 -7.97 12.35
C PRO A 255 0.84 -9.45 11.99
N PRO A 256 1.45 -10.26 12.88
CA PRO A 256 1.45 -11.71 12.73
C PRO A 256 0.02 -12.25 12.68
N LEU A 257 -0.19 -13.36 11.96
CA LEU A 257 -1.48 -14.05 11.96
C LEU A 257 -1.87 -14.45 13.39
N PRO A 258 -3.16 -14.33 13.77
CA PRO A 258 -3.58 -14.46 15.17
C PRO A 258 -3.24 -15.80 15.81
N THR A 259 -3.46 -16.90 15.12
CA THR A 259 -3.33 -18.26 15.64
C THR A 259 -1.96 -18.85 15.36
N SER A 260 -1.53 -18.84 14.11
CA SER A 260 -0.24 -19.42 13.70
C SER A 260 0.97 -18.59 14.10
N ARG A 261 0.75 -17.30 14.48
CA ARG A 261 1.83 -16.34 14.74
C ARG A 261 2.79 -16.13 13.58
N LEU A 262 2.42 -16.62 12.39
CA LEU A 262 3.22 -16.43 11.18
C LEU A 262 3.35 -14.94 10.88
N ARG A 263 4.58 -14.48 10.71
CA ARG A 263 4.83 -13.11 10.23
C ARG A 263 4.36 -13.00 8.79
N GLN A 264 3.53 -12.02 8.54
CA GLN A 264 3.12 -11.68 7.19
C GLN A 264 4.22 -10.85 6.51
N ALA A 265 4.48 -11.11 5.23
CA ALA A 265 5.37 -10.25 4.46
C ALA A 265 4.76 -8.84 4.38
N PRO A 266 5.56 -7.78 4.46
CA PRO A 266 5.09 -6.43 4.18
C PRO A 266 4.49 -6.32 2.78
N VAL A 267 3.70 -5.28 2.54
CA VAL A 267 3.15 -4.98 1.22
C VAL A 267 3.67 -3.63 0.77
N ALA A 268 4.25 -3.57 -0.42
CA ALA A 268 4.58 -2.31 -1.06
C ALA A 268 3.41 -1.86 -1.95
N TYR A 269 3.12 -0.58 -1.88
CA TYR A 269 2.10 0.07 -2.69
C TYR A 269 2.74 1.20 -3.50
N VAL A 270 2.46 1.18 -4.79
CA VAL A 270 2.89 2.22 -5.73
C VAL A 270 1.67 2.71 -6.50
N GLU A 271 1.50 4.03 -6.53
CA GLU A 271 0.39 4.66 -7.23
C GLU A 271 0.86 5.38 -8.48
N GLY A 272 0.14 5.16 -9.58
CA GLY A 272 0.29 5.91 -10.81
C GLY A 272 -1.07 6.40 -11.30
N ARG A 273 -1.07 7.34 -12.24
CA ARG A 273 -2.31 7.96 -12.75
C ARG A 273 -3.36 6.95 -13.23
N PHE A 274 -2.95 5.84 -13.80
CA PHE A 274 -3.84 4.86 -14.41
C PHE A 274 -3.93 3.55 -13.64
N GLY A 275 -3.32 3.46 -12.47
CA GLY A 275 -3.36 2.22 -11.71
C GLY A 275 -2.61 2.27 -10.39
N ARG A 276 -2.94 1.30 -9.58
CA ARG A 276 -2.36 1.05 -8.26
C ARG A 276 -1.77 -0.34 -8.24
N ILE A 277 -0.54 -0.46 -7.78
CA ILE A 277 0.20 -1.73 -7.73
C ILE A 277 0.41 -2.09 -6.28
N TYR A 278 -0.06 -3.29 -5.90
CA TYR A 278 0.21 -3.89 -4.60
C TYR A 278 1.20 -5.03 -4.81
N ILE A 279 2.36 -4.93 -4.19
CA ILE A 279 3.47 -5.86 -4.32
C ILE A 279 3.62 -6.56 -2.97
N ASP A 280 3.45 -7.89 -2.96
CA ASP A 280 3.55 -8.74 -1.78
C ASP A 280 4.45 -9.98 -2.01
N HIS A 281 5.18 -9.98 -3.13
CA HIS A 281 6.19 -10.98 -3.45
C HIS A 281 7.48 -10.63 -2.71
N GLU A 282 7.95 -11.54 -1.85
CA GLU A 282 9.06 -11.28 -0.91
C GLU A 282 10.31 -10.64 -1.53
N PRO A 283 10.87 -11.11 -2.67
CA PRO A 283 12.04 -10.49 -3.28
C PRO A 283 11.84 -9.02 -3.66
N GLU A 284 10.67 -8.68 -4.23
CA GLU A 284 10.35 -7.33 -4.68
C GLU A 284 10.12 -6.40 -3.47
N VAL A 285 9.40 -6.87 -2.45
CA VAL A 285 9.18 -6.12 -1.21
C VAL A 285 10.51 -5.88 -0.49
N ALA A 286 11.42 -6.86 -0.49
CA ALA A 286 12.74 -6.71 0.09
C ALA A 286 13.57 -5.60 -0.59
N GLU A 287 13.37 -5.36 -1.91
CA GLU A 287 13.98 -4.21 -2.59
C GLU A 287 13.45 -2.89 -2.04
N TYR A 288 12.13 -2.74 -1.88
CA TYR A 288 11.55 -1.53 -1.28
C TYR A 288 12.01 -1.32 0.17
N ALA A 289 12.16 -2.40 0.94
CA ALA A 289 12.73 -2.33 2.29
C ALA A 289 14.19 -1.83 2.27
N ARG A 290 15.00 -2.27 1.30
CA ARG A 290 16.38 -1.76 1.11
C ARG A 290 16.38 -0.28 0.70
N VAL A 291 15.47 0.13 -0.16
CA VAL A 291 15.29 1.55 -0.53
C VAL A 291 14.94 2.38 0.71
N ARG A 292 14.00 1.93 1.55
CA ARG A 292 13.67 2.58 2.82
C ARG A 292 14.91 2.83 3.68
N GLU A 293 15.75 1.82 3.86
CA GLU A 293 16.96 1.95 4.68
C GLU A 293 17.98 2.93 4.07
N ARG A 294 18.07 3.00 2.74
CA ARG A 294 18.93 3.99 2.06
C ARG A 294 18.39 5.40 2.22
N LEU A 295 17.08 5.59 2.09
CA LEU A 295 16.42 6.89 2.30
C LEU A 295 16.62 7.39 3.74
N ARG A 296 16.43 6.52 4.74
CA ARG A 296 16.67 6.88 6.16
C ARG A 296 18.07 7.41 6.42
N ARG A 297 19.09 6.86 5.72
CA ARG A 297 20.49 7.30 5.87
C ARG A 297 20.75 8.66 5.25
N THR A 298 19.92 9.11 4.33
CA THR A 298 20.05 10.38 3.63
C THR A 298 19.11 11.46 4.15
N ALA A 299 18.13 11.07 4.95
CA ALA A 299 17.19 11.98 5.57
C ALA A 299 17.90 12.86 6.62
N HIS A 300 17.45 14.09 6.75
CA HIS A 300 17.80 14.97 7.86
C HIS A 300 17.31 14.36 9.20
N SER A 301 17.90 14.79 10.31
CA SER A 301 17.37 14.44 11.61
C SER A 301 15.93 14.95 11.79
N GLU A 302 15.17 14.41 12.73
CA GLU A 302 13.81 14.91 13.03
C GLU A 302 13.85 16.39 13.43
N GLN A 303 14.88 16.81 14.18
CA GLN A 303 15.07 18.21 14.56
C GLN A 303 15.31 19.09 13.33
N ASP A 304 16.30 18.78 12.48
CA ASP A 304 16.62 19.56 11.28
C ASP A 304 15.42 19.60 10.33
N SER A 305 14.70 18.49 10.20
CA SER A 305 13.47 18.41 9.41
C SER A 305 12.38 19.35 9.94
N GLY A 306 12.24 19.43 11.27
CA GLY A 306 11.33 20.37 11.91
C GLY A 306 11.71 21.83 11.64
N GLU A 307 13.00 22.15 11.68
CA GLU A 307 13.50 23.49 11.36
C GLU A 307 13.23 23.88 9.90
N LEU A 308 13.42 22.94 8.96
CA LEU A 308 13.11 23.14 7.54
C LEU A 308 11.61 23.40 7.32
N MET A 309 10.74 22.57 7.89
CA MET A 309 9.29 22.77 7.81
C MET A 309 8.84 24.10 8.38
N LEU A 310 9.41 24.51 9.52
CA LEU A 310 9.10 25.78 10.15
C LEU A 310 9.57 26.97 9.33
N ALA A 311 10.77 26.91 8.75
CA ALA A 311 11.31 27.95 7.87
C ALA A 311 10.43 28.14 6.65
N ALA A 312 10.10 27.05 5.92
CA ALA A 312 9.24 27.08 4.75
C ALA A 312 7.84 27.64 5.09
N SER A 313 7.23 27.22 6.21
CA SER A 313 5.93 27.73 6.64
C SER A 313 5.96 29.24 6.92
N LYS A 314 7.06 29.78 7.46
CA LYS A 314 7.19 31.22 7.73
C LYS A 314 7.35 32.04 6.45
N GLU A 315 8.12 31.54 5.47
CA GLU A 315 8.32 32.20 4.19
C GLU A 315 6.99 32.32 3.41
N LEU A 316 6.15 31.29 3.47
CA LEU A 316 4.84 31.28 2.81
C LEU A 316 3.81 32.23 3.44
N LYS A 317 4.03 32.71 4.67
CA LYS A 317 3.14 33.64 5.39
C LYS A 317 3.55 35.11 5.26
N GLN A 318 4.68 35.39 4.59
CA GLN A 318 5.14 36.73 4.26
C GLN A 318 4.55 37.21 2.94
#